data_5554cf4b56eeb927236c1ae276973e48
#
_entry.id   5554cf4b56eeb927236c1ae276973e48
#
_cell.length_a   1.000
_cell.length_b   1.000
_cell.length_c   1.000
_cell.angle_alpha   90.00
_cell.angle_beta   90.00
_cell.angle_gamma   90.00
#
_symmetry.space_group_name_H-M   'P 1'
#
loop_
_entity.id
_entity.type
_entity.pdbx_description
1 polymer ?
#
loop_
_entity_poly.entity_id
_entity_poly.type
_entity_poly.pdbx_seq_one_letter_code
_entity_poly.pdbx_strand_id
1 'polypeptide(L)'
;VSMDNLIATLALKAKCRMNNLSIRRRLALEIARKMRNNLKELHPLKQLFWECTLRCNLHCKHCGSDCKRMATVKDMPAEDFLRTIDAITPYVNPNKVSIIITGGEPLMREDLEDVGLALYRRGYPWGMVSNGLSLTKARLQRLMAAGLHSITISLDGFSEDHNWLRG
;
A
#
# COMPACT_ATOMS: atom_id res chain seq x y z
N VAL A 1 25.20 -14.63 24.40
CA VAL A 1 25.08 -13.18 24.63
C VAL A 1 23.61 -12.92 24.92
N SER A 2 23.25 -12.42 26.12
CA SER A 2 21.85 -12.18 26.47
C SER A 2 21.29 -11.05 25.60
N MET A 3 20.01 -11.13 25.31
CA MET A 3 19.27 -10.12 24.51
C MET A 3 19.43 -8.71 25.12
N ASP A 4 19.48 -8.62 26.46
CA ASP A 4 19.67 -7.37 27.19
C ASP A 4 21.02 -6.72 26.91
N ASN A 5 22.09 -7.52 26.79
CA ASN A 5 23.42 -7.01 26.44
C ASN A 5 23.50 -6.51 24.99
N LEU A 6 22.75 -7.12 24.08
CA LEU A 6 22.66 -6.67 22.69
C LEU A 6 21.90 -5.34 22.59
N ILE A 7 20.77 -5.22 23.30
CA ILE A 7 19.96 -3.99 23.36
C ILE A 7 20.76 -2.84 23.98
N ALA A 8 21.46 -3.08 25.09
CA ALA A 8 22.32 -2.10 25.75
C ALA A 8 23.46 -1.63 24.83
N THR A 9 24.09 -2.55 24.11
CA THR A 9 25.17 -2.22 23.16
C THR A 9 24.68 -1.40 21.96
N LEU A 10 23.49 -1.74 21.43
CA LEU A 10 22.86 -0.99 20.34
C LEU A 10 22.44 0.41 20.80
N ALA A 11 21.90 0.54 22.01
CA ALA A 11 21.53 1.83 22.60
C ALA A 11 22.77 2.72 22.84
N LEU A 12 23.87 2.14 23.30
CA LEU A 12 25.13 2.86 23.50
C LEU A 12 25.74 3.34 22.16
N LYS A 13 25.74 2.48 21.13
CA LYS A 13 26.19 2.84 19.77
C LYS A 13 25.31 3.93 19.15
N ALA A 14 23.98 3.87 19.35
CA ALA A 14 23.05 4.91 18.90
C ALA A 14 23.32 6.25 19.60
N LYS A 15 23.55 6.25 20.93
CA LYS A 15 23.87 7.44 21.73
C LYS A 15 25.21 8.07 21.30
N CYS A 16 26.23 7.24 21.04
CA CYS A 16 27.54 7.69 20.56
C CYS A 16 27.44 8.31 19.14
N ARG A 17 26.64 7.71 18.26
CA ARG A 17 26.39 8.24 16.91
C ARG A 17 25.64 9.57 16.92
N MET A 18 24.73 9.77 17.88
CA MET A 18 24.00 11.03 18.04
C MET A 18 24.88 12.18 18.54
N ASN A 19 25.92 11.90 19.32
CA ASN A 19 26.83 12.94 19.81
C ASN A 19 27.66 13.60 18.70
N ASN A 20 27.85 12.93 17.57
CA ASN A 20 28.58 13.46 16.40
C ASN A 20 27.69 14.17 15.37
N LEU A 21 26.37 14.31 15.63
CA LEU A 21 25.46 15.01 14.73
C LEU A 21 25.50 16.53 14.97
N SER A 22 25.44 17.32 13.89
CA SER A 22 25.28 18.77 14.01
C SER A 22 24.00 19.13 14.78
N ILE A 23 24.00 20.28 15.46
CA ILE A 23 22.85 20.80 16.24
C ILE A 23 21.56 20.80 15.41
N ARG A 24 21.64 21.19 14.13
CA ARG A 24 20.49 21.18 13.20
C ARG A 24 19.92 19.78 13.02
N ARG A 25 20.77 18.78 12.84
CA ARG A 25 20.33 17.37 12.69
C ARG A 25 19.74 16.81 13.98
N ARG A 26 20.29 17.17 15.14
CA ARG A 26 19.74 16.79 16.45
C ARG A 26 18.34 17.37 16.64
N LEU A 27 18.15 18.66 16.34
CA LEU A 27 16.87 19.33 16.44
C LEU A 27 15.84 18.71 15.49
N ALA A 28 16.22 18.44 14.24
CA ALA A 28 15.34 17.80 13.26
C ALA A 28 14.90 16.39 13.71
N LEU A 29 15.82 15.60 14.29
CA LEU A 29 15.51 14.28 14.84
C LEU A 29 14.57 14.35 16.05
N GLU A 30 14.73 15.34 16.92
CA GLU A 30 13.86 15.52 18.08
C GLU A 30 12.47 15.98 17.69
N ILE A 31 12.36 16.87 16.71
CA ILE A 31 11.08 17.27 16.12
C ILE A 31 10.39 16.05 15.48
N ALA A 32 11.11 15.28 14.66
CA ALA A 32 10.57 14.07 14.03
C ALA A 32 10.12 13.03 15.06
N ARG A 33 10.84 12.91 16.19
CA ARG A 33 10.47 12.02 17.30
C ARG A 33 9.18 12.46 17.99
N LYS A 34 9.05 13.76 18.30
CA LYS A 34 7.80 14.33 18.87
C LYS A 34 6.62 14.14 17.93
N MET A 35 6.79 14.42 16.63
CA MET A 35 5.75 14.21 15.62
C MET A 35 5.32 12.73 15.56
N ARG A 36 6.27 11.80 15.62
CA ARG A 36 5.98 10.36 15.62
C ARG A 36 5.21 9.93 16.86
N ASN A 37 5.56 10.45 18.02
CA ASN A 37 4.84 10.15 19.26
C ASN A 37 3.41 10.68 19.21
N ASN A 38 3.19 11.91 18.74
CA ASN A 38 1.84 12.47 18.54
C ASN A 38 1.01 11.63 17.56
N LEU A 39 1.64 11.12 16.47
CA LEU A 39 0.95 10.23 15.52
C LEU A 39 0.56 8.90 16.15
N LYS A 40 1.34 8.37 17.10
CA LYS A 40 0.99 7.15 17.84
C LYS A 40 -0.22 7.33 18.75
N GLU A 41 -0.39 8.51 19.33
CA GLU A 41 -1.53 8.83 20.19
C GLU A 41 -2.80 9.08 19.38
N LEU A 42 -2.67 9.77 18.24
CA LEU A 42 -3.80 10.16 17.39
C LEU A 42 -4.32 9.04 16.50
N HIS A 43 -3.49 8.03 16.21
CA HIS A 43 -3.79 6.92 15.27
C HIS A 43 -4.51 7.36 13.99
N PRO A 44 -4.04 8.40 13.27
CA PRO A 44 -4.76 8.89 12.10
C PRO A 44 -4.77 7.85 10.99
N LEU A 45 -5.90 7.69 10.32
CA LEU A 45 -5.98 6.87 9.10
C LEU A 45 -5.06 7.47 8.03
N LYS A 46 -4.12 6.66 7.54
CA LYS A 46 -3.14 7.05 6.51
C LYS A 46 -3.31 6.27 5.22
N GLN A 47 -3.66 5.01 5.35
CA GLN A 47 -3.84 4.09 4.24
C GLN A 47 -5.06 3.23 4.49
N LEU A 48 -5.81 2.97 3.43
CA LEU A 48 -6.90 2.01 3.40
C LEU A 48 -6.63 1.06 2.25
N PHE A 49 -6.60 -0.23 2.55
CA PHE A 49 -6.43 -1.27 1.56
C PHE A 49 -7.81 -1.82 1.17
N TRP A 50 -8.02 -1.98 -0.12
CA TRP A 50 -9.19 -2.66 -0.66
C TRP A 50 -8.76 -3.87 -1.48
N GLU A 51 -9.04 -5.06 -0.99
CA GLU A 51 -8.97 -6.29 -1.79
C GLU A 51 -10.18 -6.34 -2.73
N CYS A 52 -10.02 -5.74 -3.91
CA CYS A 52 -11.12 -5.44 -4.82
C CYS A 52 -11.66 -6.67 -5.57
N THR A 53 -10.86 -7.74 -5.65
CA THR A 53 -11.22 -9.00 -6.30
C THR A 53 -10.37 -10.13 -5.75
N LEU A 54 -10.91 -11.33 -5.76
CA LEU A 54 -10.17 -12.57 -5.49
C LEU A 54 -9.76 -13.31 -6.78
N ARG A 55 -10.11 -12.76 -7.95
CA ARG A 55 -9.66 -13.27 -9.24
C ARG A 55 -8.21 -12.88 -9.49
N CYS A 56 -7.42 -13.83 -9.99
CA CYS A 56 -6.02 -13.59 -10.36
C CYS A 56 -5.67 -14.38 -11.63
N ASN A 57 -4.83 -13.79 -12.47
CA ASN A 57 -4.28 -14.41 -13.68
C ASN A 57 -2.95 -15.12 -13.44
N LEU A 58 -2.49 -15.22 -12.20
CA LEU A 58 -1.32 -15.98 -11.76
C LEU A 58 -1.68 -16.97 -10.65
N HIS A 59 -0.75 -17.91 -10.40
CA HIS A 59 -0.93 -18.99 -9.43
C HIS A 59 0.29 -19.08 -8.49
N CYS A 60 0.64 -17.95 -7.87
CA CYS A 60 1.84 -17.83 -7.04
C CYS A 60 1.87 -18.85 -5.90
N LYS A 61 2.99 -19.56 -5.75
CA LYS A 61 3.17 -20.61 -4.72
C LYS A 61 3.07 -20.09 -3.29
N HIS A 62 3.41 -18.81 -3.07
CA HIS A 62 3.39 -18.14 -1.78
C HIS A 62 2.14 -17.24 -1.57
N CYS A 63 1.10 -17.39 -2.42
CA CYS A 63 -0.08 -16.54 -2.34
C CYS A 63 -0.83 -16.76 -1.01
N GLY A 64 -0.86 -15.73 -0.16
CA GLY A 64 -1.59 -15.77 1.11
C GLY A 64 -3.11 -15.67 0.97
N SER A 65 -3.60 -15.09 -0.13
CA SER A 65 -5.03 -14.88 -0.38
C SER A 65 -5.71 -16.07 -1.06
N ASP A 66 -4.98 -17.13 -1.42
CA ASP A 66 -5.47 -18.35 -2.10
C ASP A 66 -6.48 -18.05 -3.25
N CYS A 67 -6.11 -17.12 -4.12
CA CYS A 67 -6.98 -16.62 -5.19
C CYS A 67 -7.50 -17.71 -6.14
N LYS A 68 -6.81 -18.85 -6.22
CA LYS A 68 -7.28 -20.03 -6.98
C LYS A 68 -8.59 -20.60 -6.46
N ARG A 69 -8.76 -20.70 -5.14
CA ARG A 69 -9.95 -21.24 -4.50
C ARG A 69 -11.11 -20.26 -4.51
N MET A 70 -10.79 -18.98 -4.35
CA MET A 70 -11.75 -17.89 -4.20
C MET A 70 -12.14 -17.23 -5.52
N ALA A 71 -11.59 -17.69 -6.65
CA ALA A 71 -11.86 -17.13 -7.99
C ALA A 71 -13.35 -17.15 -8.39
N THR A 72 -14.16 -18.00 -7.77
CA THR A 72 -15.62 -18.10 -7.99
C THR A 72 -16.43 -17.16 -7.10
N VAL A 73 -15.82 -16.55 -6.10
CA VAL A 73 -16.49 -15.55 -5.25
C VAL A 73 -16.69 -14.27 -6.05
N LYS A 74 -17.90 -13.75 -6.01
CA LYS A 74 -18.21 -12.48 -6.68
C LYS A 74 -17.45 -11.33 -6.04
N ASP A 75 -16.94 -10.43 -6.88
CA ASP A 75 -16.34 -9.19 -6.42
C ASP A 75 -17.37 -8.32 -5.68
N MET A 76 -16.91 -7.60 -4.66
CA MET A 76 -17.73 -6.54 -4.06
C MET A 76 -18.08 -5.51 -5.14
N PRO A 77 -19.35 -5.10 -5.27
CA PRO A 77 -19.75 -4.02 -6.16
C PRO A 77 -18.98 -2.73 -5.86
N ALA A 78 -18.58 -2.00 -6.88
CA ALA A 78 -17.84 -0.74 -6.73
C ALA A 78 -18.61 0.28 -5.88
N GLU A 79 -19.94 0.34 -6.03
CA GLU A 79 -20.81 1.23 -5.26
C GLU A 79 -20.76 0.96 -3.76
N ASP A 80 -20.64 -0.30 -3.34
CA ASP A 80 -20.57 -0.68 -1.94
C ASP A 80 -19.26 -0.20 -1.31
N PHE A 81 -18.17 -0.34 -2.04
CA PHE A 81 -16.89 0.22 -1.65
C PHE A 81 -16.92 1.74 -1.57
N LEU A 82 -17.45 2.41 -2.61
CA LEU A 82 -17.54 3.88 -2.62
C LEU A 82 -18.45 4.42 -1.52
N ARG A 83 -19.54 3.72 -1.17
CA ARG A 83 -20.35 4.08 0.02
C ARG A 83 -19.55 3.99 1.32
N THR A 84 -18.65 3.00 1.44
CA THR A 84 -17.74 2.91 2.59
C THR A 84 -16.79 4.11 2.63
N ILE A 85 -16.23 4.51 1.49
CA ILE A 85 -15.39 5.72 1.38
C ILE A 85 -16.17 6.97 1.78
N ASP A 86 -17.40 7.11 1.28
CA ASP A 86 -18.27 8.25 1.61
C ASP A 86 -18.59 8.30 3.11
N ALA A 87 -18.77 7.15 3.76
CA ALA A 87 -19.04 7.06 5.20
C ALA A 87 -17.85 7.49 6.07
N ILE A 88 -16.61 7.27 5.64
CA ILE A 88 -15.42 7.69 6.40
C ILE A 88 -14.99 9.13 6.11
N THR A 89 -15.39 9.69 4.98
CA THR A 89 -14.98 11.03 4.51
C THR A 89 -15.21 12.14 5.54
N PRO A 90 -16.32 12.19 6.32
CA PRO A 90 -16.52 13.22 7.35
C PRO A 90 -15.50 13.21 8.49
N TYR A 91 -14.80 12.09 8.70
CA TYR A 91 -13.89 11.88 9.83
C TYR A 91 -12.41 12.00 9.45
N VAL A 92 -12.09 12.17 8.17
CA VAL A 92 -10.71 12.19 7.67
C VAL A 92 -10.49 13.37 6.71
N ASN A 93 -9.22 13.70 6.46
CA ASN A 93 -8.87 14.55 5.32
C ASN A 93 -8.55 13.63 4.14
N PRO A 94 -9.40 13.58 3.07
CA PRO A 94 -9.21 12.68 1.94
C PRO A 94 -7.81 12.75 1.32
N ASN A 95 -7.25 13.95 1.16
CA ASN A 95 -5.92 14.17 0.58
C ASN A 95 -4.76 13.59 1.43
N LYS A 96 -5.03 13.15 2.66
CA LYS A 96 -4.04 12.55 3.58
C LYS A 96 -4.24 11.05 3.77
N VAL A 97 -5.21 10.45 3.10
CA VAL A 97 -5.50 9.02 3.15
C VAL A 97 -5.29 8.41 1.77
N SER A 98 -4.30 7.55 1.64
CA SER A 98 -4.05 6.81 0.40
C SER A 98 -4.93 5.57 0.32
N ILE A 99 -5.66 5.40 -0.77
CA ILE A 99 -6.41 4.17 -1.04
C ILE A 99 -5.51 3.25 -1.86
N ILE A 100 -5.23 2.06 -1.36
CA ILE A 100 -4.41 1.05 -2.04
C ILE A 100 -5.32 -0.08 -2.52
N ILE A 101 -5.47 -0.20 -3.82
CA ILE A 101 -6.26 -1.26 -4.45
C ILE A 101 -5.37 -2.49 -4.63
N THR A 102 -5.81 -3.60 -4.10
CA THR A 102 -5.12 -4.89 -4.13
C THR A 102 -6.15 -6.01 -4.30
N GLY A 103 -5.79 -7.24 -4.03
CA GLY A 103 -6.65 -8.41 -4.12
C GLY A 103 -5.91 -9.59 -4.72
N GLY A 104 -6.54 -10.36 -5.59
CA GLY A 104 -5.85 -11.26 -6.49
C GLY A 104 -5.03 -10.43 -7.47
N GLU A 105 -5.66 -9.98 -8.55
CA GLU A 105 -5.06 -9.02 -9.48
C GLU A 105 -6.08 -7.92 -9.82
N PRO A 106 -5.85 -6.68 -9.39
CA PRO A 106 -6.79 -5.58 -9.63
C PRO A 106 -7.11 -5.35 -11.10
N LEU A 107 -6.16 -5.58 -12.00
CA LEU A 107 -6.35 -5.43 -13.44
C LEU A 107 -7.36 -6.42 -14.05
N MET A 108 -7.82 -7.42 -13.28
CA MET A 108 -8.90 -8.32 -13.65
C MET A 108 -10.30 -7.68 -13.50
N ARG A 109 -10.40 -6.53 -12.81
CA ARG A 109 -11.65 -5.75 -12.77
C ARG A 109 -11.80 -4.89 -14.01
N GLU A 110 -13.01 -4.87 -14.55
CA GLU A 110 -13.35 -4.06 -15.72
C GLU A 110 -13.67 -2.61 -15.34
N ASP A 111 -14.18 -2.40 -14.12
CA ASP A 111 -14.59 -1.11 -13.56
C ASP A 111 -13.50 -0.37 -12.77
N LEU A 112 -12.24 -0.86 -12.82
CA LEU A 112 -11.14 -0.33 -12.03
C LEU A 112 -10.86 1.15 -12.30
N GLU A 113 -10.87 1.57 -13.57
CA GLU A 113 -10.66 2.96 -13.96
C GLU A 113 -11.81 3.87 -13.46
N ASP A 114 -13.04 3.39 -13.49
CA ASP A 114 -14.20 4.16 -13.01
C ASP A 114 -14.14 4.36 -11.50
N VAL A 115 -13.78 3.31 -10.76
CA VAL A 115 -13.54 3.40 -9.30
C VAL A 115 -12.39 4.37 -9.02
N GLY A 116 -11.28 4.26 -9.74
CA GLY A 116 -10.13 5.15 -9.59
C GLY A 116 -10.50 6.62 -9.79
N LEU A 117 -11.25 6.91 -10.85
CA LEU A 117 -11.75 8.26 -11.13
C LEU A 117 -12.71 8.76 -10.05
N ALA A 118 -13.56 7.88 -9.51
CA ALA A 118 -14.49 8.21 -8.43
C ALA A 118 -13.73 8.54 -7.12
N LEU A 119 -12.66 7.83 -6.81
CA LEU A 119 -11.77 8.13 -5.67
C LEU A 119 -11.05 9.47 -5.86
N TYR A 120 -10.48 9.69 -7.06
CA TYR A 120 -9.80 10.94 -7.40
C TYR A 120 -10.73 12.16 -7.24
N ARG A 121 -11.96 12.06 -7.74
CA ARG A 121 -12.97 13.13 -7.62
C ARG A 121 -13.36 13.42 -6.15
N ARG A 122 -13.24 12.44 -5.26
CA ARG A 122 -13.44 12.58 -3.82
C ARG A 122 -12.21 13.12 -3.07
N GLY A 123 -11.12 13.37 -3.80
CA GLY A 123 -9.87 13.90 -3.25
C GLY A 123 -8.96 12.84 -2.63
N TYR A 124 -9.23 11.55 -2.81
CA TYR A 124 -8.36 10.49 -2.33
C TYR A 124 -7.27 10.17 -3.35
N PRO A 125 -5.98 10.30 -3.00
CA PRO A 125 -4.91 9.69 -3.78
C PRO A 125 -5.07 8.19 -3.73
N TRP A 126 -5.01 7.54 -4.88
CA TRP A 126 -5.12 6.10 -4.94
C TRP A 126 -3.97 5.46 -5.71
N GLY A 127 -3.65 4.25 -5.33
CA GLY A 127 -2.65 3.43 -5.99
C GLY A 127 -3.08 1.98 -6.04
N MET A 128 -2.28 1.14 -6.68
CA MET A 128 -2.54 -0.30 -6.73
C MET A 128 -1.28 -1.13 -6.60
N VAL A 129 -1.47 -2.38 -6.17
CA VAL A 129 -0.46 -3.44 -6.21
C VAL A 129 -0.88 -4.42 -7.30
N SER A 130 0.01 -4.70 -8.25
CA SER A 130 -0.27 -5.54 -9.42
C SER A 130 0.89 -6.49 -9.69
N ASN A 131 0.60 -7.64 -10.28
CA ASN A 131 1.63 -8.52 -10.85
C ASN A 131 2.18 -7.99 -12.19
N GLY A 132 1.53 -7.01 -12.79
CA GLY A 132 1.95 -6.33 -14.01
C GLY A 132 1.65 -7.07 -15.32
N LEU A 133 1.22 -8.35 -15.28
CA LEU A 133 1.05 -9.17 -16.49
C LEU A 133 0.02 -8.58 -17.48
N SER A 134 -1.06 -7.99 -16.96
CA SER A 134 -2.11 -7.36 -17.77
C SER A 134 -1.92 -5.84 -17.94
N LEU A 135 -0.79 -5.28 -17.49
CA LEU A 135 -0.52 -3.85 -17.55
C LEU A 135 0.07 -3.47 -18.92
N THR A 136 -0.80 -3.18 -19.87
CA THR A 136 -0.38 -2.61 -21.17
C THR A 136 -0.17 -1.10 -21.07
N LYS A 137 0.58 -0.52 -22.02
CA LYS A 137 0.75 0.94 -22.14
C LYS A 137 -0.60 1.66 -22.21
N ALA A 138 -1.53 1.16 -23.01
CA ALA A 138 -2.87 1.75 -23.14
C ALA A 138 -3.66 1.67 -21.82
N ARG A 139 -3.57 0.54 -21.09
CA ARG A 139 -4.22 0.39 -19.79
C ARG A 139 -3.62 1.37 -18.76
N LEU A 140 -2.30 1.48 -18.71
CA LEU A 140 -1.62 2.43 -17.83
C LEU A 140 -2.05 3.87 -18.11
N GLN A 141 -2.16 4.26 -19.37
CA GLN A 141 -2.62 5.61 -19.75
C GLN A 141 -4.05 5.89 -19.24
N ARG A 142 -4.98 4.92 -19.34
CA ARG A 142 -6.34 5.07 -18.79
C ARG A 142 -6.34 5.18 -17.27
N LEU A 143 -5.55 4.36 -16.58
CA LEU A 143 -5.40 4.42 -15.13
C LEU A 143 -4.84 5.77 -14.68
N MET A 144 -3.82 6.29 -15.38
CA MET A 144 -3.29 7.63 -15.12
C MET A 144 -4.34 8.73 -15.34
N ALA A 145 -5.13 8.63 -16.39
CA ALA A 145 -6.24 9.56 -16.65
C ALA A 145 -7.34 9.47 -15.57
N ALA A 146 -7.49 8.30 -14.94
CA ALA A 146 -8.39 8.10 -13.80
C ALA A 146 -7.77 8.56 -12.45
N GLY A 147 -6.57 9.16 -12.47
CA GLY A 147 -5.93 9.71 -11.27
C GLY A 147 -5.06 8.71 -10.50
N LEU A 148 -4.58 7.64 -11.15
CA LEU A 148 -3.62 6.71 -10.52
C LEU A 148 -2.39 7.51 -10.04
N HIS A 149 -2.16 7.47 -8.72
CA HIS A 149 -1.06 8.18 -8.06
C HIS A 149 0.19 7.32 -7.92
N SER A 150 0.02 6.03 -7.66
CA SER A 150 1.13 5.10 -7.48
C SER A 150 0.77 3.68 -7.93
N ILE A 151 1.78 2.96 -8.39
CA ILE A 151 1.67 1.54 -8.70
C ILE A 151 2.87 0.80 -8.11
N THR A 152 2.60 -0.31 -7.46
CA THR A 152 3.61 -1.26 -7.01
C THR A 152 3.54 -2.50 -7.87
N ILE A 153 4.64 -2.84 -8.51
CA ILE A 153 4.76 -4.10 -9.27
C ILE A 153 5.44 -5.15 -8.40
N SER A 154 4.79 -6.28 -8.26
CA SER A 154 5.29 -7.40 -7.48
C SER A 154 6.44 -8.10 -8.24
N LEU A 155 7.64 -8.06 -7.67
CA LEU A 155 8.84 -8.66 -8.26
C LEU A 155 9.61 -9.44 -7.18
N ASP A 156 9.88 -10.73 -7.41
CA ASP A 156 10.48 -11.64 -6.41
C ASP A 156 11.84 -12.19 -6.83
N GLY A 157 12.59 -11.48 -7.65
CA GLY A 157 13.91 -11.88 -8.10
C GLY A 157 14.10 -11.79 -9.61
N PHE A 158 15.14 -12.46 -10.11
CA PHE A 158 15.38 -12.57 -11.54
C PHE A 158 14.42 -13.59 -12.19
N SER A 159 14.43 -13.66 -13.51
CA SER A 159 13.41 -14.36 -14.30
C SER A 159 13.12 -15.80 -13.84
N GLU A 160 14.15 -16.58 -13.50
CA GLU A 160 13.97 -17.99 -13.08
C GLU A 160 13.24 -18.09 -11.74
N ASP A 161 13.73 -17.39 -10.72
CA ASP A 161 13.14 -17.40 -9.37
C ASP A 161 11.75 -16.79 -9.38
N HIS A 162 11.60 -15.67 -10.10
CA HIS A 162 10.32 -15.00 -10.24
C HIS A 162 9.27 -15.90 -10.87
N ASN A 163 9.59 -16.51 -12.02
CA ASN A 163 8.66 -17.37 -12.75
C ASN A 163 8.35 -18.66 -11.96
N TRP A 164 9.36 -19.23 -11.28
CA TRP A 164 9.14 -20.40 -10.42
C TRP A 164 8.17 -20.11 -9.28
N LEU A 165 8.29 -18.92 -8.65
CA LEU A 165 7.48 -18.55 -7.49
C LEU A 165 6.07 -18.10 -7.89
N ARG A 166 5.94 -17.40 -9.03
CA ARG A 166 4.66 -16.82 -9.46
C ARG A 166 3.84 -17.67 -10.41
N GLY A 167 4.44 -18.62 -11.10
CA GLY A 167 3.79 -19.61 -11.96
C GLY A 167 3.67 -19.20 -13.41
#